data_c6dc17668929810956fad12a7ebce9cc
#
_entry.id   c6dc17668929810956fad12a7ebce9cc
#
_cell.length_a   1.000
_cell.length_b   1.000
_cell.length_c   1.000
_cell.angle_alpha   90.00
_cell.angle_beta   90.00
_cell.angle_gamma   90.00
#
_symmetry.space_group_name_H-M   'P 1'
#
loop_
_entity.id
_entity.type
_entity.pdbx_description
1 polymer ?
#
loop_
_entity_poly.entity_id
_entity_poly.type
_entity_poly.pdbx_seq_one_letter_code
_entity_poly.pdbx_strand_id
1 'polypeptide(L)'
;MKQIIKKGSFLTLMFLLLGCLSLYAADNDLITKQITIELEKAGTLPDRISSSKMYKITNLKIIGEINGTDLSMIREMAGGNYSDGKLSVLDLSEAKIVEGGDSYYVNDLHNYYSTSNDVIGSFAFQGCRRLTSLTLPAGITSICEGAFWGCRELTSLTLPAGITWIEFSAFDGCSGLKEVRFCINDNLDTYLTKGQTPWSVLMGKQPTVANPYKKVNCGIKYYINDKEITSIEIPSNVTTLSNYVFQGCSGLTSLTLPAGITEIGDYAFWGCSGLTSLNLPAGITEIGEGTFYGCSGLTSLNLPAGITWIGYEAFSGCSGLTSLNLPAGITSIGWKAFEGCSGLTSLNLPAGITSIGWKAFEGCSGLTSLNLPAGITSIGWKAFEGCSGLTSLNLPAGITEIGWKA
;
A
#
# COMPACT_ATOMS: atom_id res chain seq x y z
N MET A 1 -8.49 40.25 -61.81
CA MET A 1 -8.23 40.46 -60.34
C MET A 1 -8.98 39.49 -59.41
N LYS A 2 -10.00 38.74 -59.84
CA LYS A 2 -10.75 37.79 -58.97
C LYS A 2 -10.17 36.38 -58.88
N GLN A 3 -9.15 35.99 -59.66
CA GLN A 3 -8.57 34.64 -59.64
C GLN A 3 -7.30 34.51 -58.77
N ILE A 4 -6.66 35.64 -58.38
CA ILE A 4 -5.42 35.61 -57.60
C ILE A 4 -5.74 35.49 -56.10
N ILE A 5 -6.90 35.99 -55.64
CA ILE A 5 -7.28 35.94 -54.22
C ILE A 5 -7.66 34.50 -53.78
N LYS A 6 -8.18 33.64 -54.71
CA LYS A 6 -8.52 32.25 -54.39
C LYS A 6 -7.30 31.32 -54.25
N LYS A 7 -6.17 31.63 -54.88
CA LYS A 7 -4.94 30.83 -54.76
C LYS A 7 -4.14 31.14 -53.49
N GLY A 8 -4.17 32.41 -53.01
CA GLY A 8 -3.50 32.82 -51.80
C GLY A 8 -4.14 32.22 -50.52
N SER A 9 -5.49 32.20 -50.48
CA SER A 9 -6.21 31.63 -49.32
C SER A 9 -6.11 30.10 -49.25
N PHE A 10 -5.94 29.43 -50.40
CA PHE A 10 -5.76 27.98 -50.42
C PHE A 10 -4.34 27.57 -49.97
N LEU A 11 -3.30 28.36 -50.35
CA LEU A 11 -1.94 28.13 -49.87
C LEU A 11 -1.80 28.41 -48.38
N THR A 12 -2.42 29.47 -47.84
CA THR A 12 -2.39 29.79 -46.39
C THR A 12 -3.15 28.75 -45.58
N LEU A 13 -4.27 28.22 -46.10
CA LEU A 13 -4.99 27.12 -45.45
C LEU A 13 -4.21 25.80 -45.50
N MET A 14 -3.49 25.55 -46.59
CA MET A 14 -2.62 24.37 -46.72
C MET A 14 -1.38 24.45 -45.82
N PHE A 15 -0.80 25.63 -45.62
CA PHE A 15 0.29 25.83 -44.63
C PHE A 15 -0.20 25.75 -43.19
N LEU A 16 -1.42 26.21 -42.88
CA LEU A 16 -2.05 26.01 -41.57
C LEU A 16 -2.40 24.54 -41.33
N LEU A 17 -2.90 23.84 -42.33
CA LEU A 17 -3.17 22.38 -42.23
C LEU A 17 -1.89 21.55 -42.15
N LEU A 18 -0.82 21.92 -42.89
CA LEU A 18 0.49 21.29 -42.77
C LEU A 18 1.17 21.64 -41.42
N GLY A 19 0.98 22.85 -40.91
CA GLY A 19 1.43 23.25 -39.58
C GLY A 19 0.70 22.52 -38.44
N CYS A 20 -0.64 22.30 -38.58
CA CYS A 20 -1.40 21.48 -37.65
C CYS A 20 -1.08 19.99 -37.80
N LEU A 21 -0.78 19.49 -38.97
CA LEU A 21 -0.32 18.11 -39.18
C LEU A 21 1.08 17.88 -38.64
N SER A 22 1.94 18.87 -38.65
CA SER A 22 3.28 18.77 -38.00
C SER A 22 3.21 18.84 -36.46
N LEU A 23 2.19 19.47 -35.89
CA LEU A 23 1.93 19.44 -34.43
C LEU A 23 1.29 18.11 -33.99
N TYR A 24 0.55 17.39 -34.88
CA TYR A 24 0.06 16.04 -34.61
C TYR A 24 1.06 14.93 -34.97
N ALA A 25 2.08 15.24 -35.79
CA ALA A 25 3.15 14.29 -36.17
C ALA A 25 4.25 14.19 -35.11
N ALA A 26 4.25 15.06 -34.05
CA ALA A 26 5.28 15.08 -33.03
C ALA A 26 5.18 13.91 -32.03
N ASP A 27 4.07 13.20 -31.98
CA ASP A 27 3.87 12.03 -31.09
C ASP A 27 4.24 10.68 -31.76
N ASN A 28 4.44 10.65 -33.07
CA ASN A 28 4.76 9.42 -33.81
C ASN A 28 6.25 9.06 -33.86
N ASP A 29 7.10 9.82 -33.18
CA ASP A 29 8.57 9.65 -33.19
C ASP A 29 9.09 8.88 -31.97
N LEU A 30 8.16 8.27 -31.18
CA LEU A 30 8.54 7.48 -30.02
C LEU A 30 9.17 6.16 -30.42
N ILE A 31 10.25 5.77 -29.73
CA ILE A 31 10.92 4.49 -29.93
C ILE A 31 10.27 3.49 -28.96
N THR A 32 9.27 2.77 -29.48
CA THR A 32 8.46 1.82 -28.67
C THR A 32 9.03 0.40 -28.69
N LYS A 33 9.84 0.05 -29.70
CA LYS A 33 10.57 -1.22 -29.72
C LYS A 33 11.61 -1.22 -28.60
N GLN A 34 11.73 -2.33 -27.87
CA GLN A 34 12.74 -2.47 -26.84
C GLN A 34 14.14 -2.19 -27.40
N ILE A 35 14.84 -1.28 -26.75
CA ILE A 35 16.26 -1.00 -26.94
C ILE A 35 17.03 -1.76 -25.85
N THR A 36 17.96 -2.62 -26.26
CA THR A 36 18.87 -3.31 -25.35
C THR A 36 20.22 -2.63 -25.41
N ILE A 37 20.75 -2.23 -24.26
CA ILE A 37 22.09 -1.63 -24.13
C ILE A 37 22.92 -2.51 -23.19
N GLU A 38 24.04 -2.98 -23.69
CA GLU A 38 25.06 -3.66 -22.91
C GLU A 38 26.14 -2.63 -22.51
N LEU A 39 26.36 -2.50 -21.19
CA LEU A 39 27.37 -1.62 -20.62
C LEU A 39 28.58 -2.45 -20.20
N GLU A 40 29.72 -2.19 -20.83
CA GLU A 40 31.01 -2.78 -20.47
C GLU A 40 31.58 -2.17 -19.18
N LYS A 41 31.11 -0.96 -18.82
CA LYS A 41 31.54 -0.21 -17.65
C LYS A 41 30.37 0.61 -17.10
N ALA A 42 30.19 0.59 -15.78
CA ALA A 42 29.22 1.41 -15.08
C ALA A 42 29.50 2.93 -15.30
N GLY A 43 28.44 3.72 -15.43
CA GLY A 43 28.51 5.16 -15.66
C GLY A 43 28.59 5.58 -17.13
N THR A 44 28.47 4.64 -18.08
CA THR A 44 28.62 4.93 -19.52
C THR A 44 27.31 4.94 -20.31
N LEU A 45 26.16 4.80 -19.68
CA LEU A 45 24.84 4.91 -20.34
C LEU A 45 24.67 6.25 -21.10
N PRO A 46 25.12 7.42 -20.56
CA PRO A 46 25.06 8.70 -21.27
C PRO A 46 25.86 8.72 -22.58
N ASP A 47 26.89 7.91 -22.70
CA ASP A 47 27.69 7.78 -23.91
C ASP A 47 26.99 6.93 -24.99
N ARG A 48 26.04 6.09 -24.57
CA ARG A 48 25.33 5.13 -25.45
C ARG A 48 23.99 5.67 -25.97
N ILE A 49 23.37 6.61 -25.26
CA ILE A 49 22.09 7.22 -25.62
C ILE A 49 22.29 8.72 -25.79
N SER A 50 22.14 9.22 -27.01
CA SER A 50 22.23 10.66 -27.25
C SER A 50 21.06 11.43 -26.60
N SER A 51 21.29 12.68 -26.23
CA SER A 51 20.29 13.58 -25.63
C SER A 51 19.03 13.74 -26.50
N SER A 52 19.17 13.65 -27.83
CA SER A 52 18.04 13.71 -28.77
C SER A 52 17.16 12.45 -28.76
N LYS A 53 17.67 11.30 -28.31
CA LYS A 53 16.96 10.02 -28.25
C LYS A 53 16.42 9.70 -26.86
N MET A 54 17.05 10.19 -25.78
CA MET A 54 16.70 9.81 -24.41
C MET A 54 15.23 10.08 -24.06
N TYR A 55 14.64 11.15 -24.59
CA TYR A 55 13.23 11.50 -24.35
C TYR A 55 12.24 10.81 -25.29
N LYS A 56 12.71 9.97 -26.22
CA LYS A 56 11.89 9.25 -27.20
C LYS A 56 11.76 7.75 -26.89
N ILE A 57 12.68 7.20 -26.09
CA ILE A 57 12.73 5.79 -25.73
C ILE A 57 11.65 5.51 -24.71
N THR A 58 10.77 4.55 -24.99
CA THR A 58 9.72 4.11 -24.07
C THR A 58 10.00 2.74 -23.44
N ASN A 59 10.88 1.94 -24.03
CA ASN A 59 11.19 0.58 -23.59
C ASN A 59 12.70 0.34 -23.67
N LEU A 60 13.32 0.15 -22.51
CA LEU A 60 14.77 0.02 -22.35
C LEU A 60 15.12 -1.21 -21.52
N LYS A 61 16.06 -2.01 -22.03
CA LYS A 61 16.74 -3.07 -21.30
C LYS A 61 18.21 -2.70 -21.14
N ILE A 62 18.74 -2.88 -19.93
CA ILE A 62 20.16 -2.66 -19.64
C ILE A 62 20.78 -3.99 -19.16
N ILE A 63 21.96 -4.29 -19.68
CA ILE A 63 22.78 -5.45 -19.32
C ILE A 63 24.12 -4.91 -18.82
N GLY A 64 24.66 -5.50 -17.74
CA GLY A 64 25.95 -5.11 -17.17
C GLY A 64 25.85 -4.23 -15.94
N GLU A 65 26.94 -3.64 -15.52
CA GLU A 65 27.01 -2.83 -14.29
C GLU A 65 26.48 -1.41 -14.52
N ILE A 66 25.64 -0.92 -13.59
CA ILE A 66 25.14 0.45 -13.56
C ILE A 66 25.46 1.12 -12.24
N ASN A 67 25.73 2.41 -12.25
CA ASN A 67 26.00 3.23 -11.07
C ASN A 67 25.13 4.50 -11.02
N GLY A 68 25.48 5.44 -10.15
CA GLY A 68 24.72 6.69 -9.94
C GLY A 68 24.56 7.54 -11.20
N THR A 69 25.59 7.62 -12.06
CA THR A 69 25.53 8.37 -13.32
C THR A 69 24.49 7.77 -14.28
N ASP A 70 24.48 6.43 -14.42
CA ASP A 70 23.50 5.73 -15.26
C ASP A 70 22.08 5.88 -14.69
N LEU A 71 21.93 5.73 -13.36
CA LEU A 71 20.64 5.83 -12.69
C LEU A 71 20.07 7.25 -12.79
N SER A 72 20.91 8.29 -12.73
CA SER A 72 20.48 9.68 -12.94
C SER A 72 19.83 9.86 -14.31
N MET A 73 20.46 9.34 -15.38
CA MET A 73 19.89 9.38 -16.73
C MET A 73 18.60 8.56 -16.85
N ILE A 74 18.56 7.35 -16.28
CA ILE A 74 17.36 6.51 -16.27
C ILE A 74 16.18 7.24 -15.62
N ARG A 75 16.40 7.91 -14.48
CA ARG A 75 15.40 8.71 -13.79
C ARG A 75 14.84 9.82 -14.68
N GLU A 76 15.72 10.54 -15.37
CA GLU A 76 15.34 11.60 -16.30
C GLU A 76 14.51 11.03 -17.47
N MET A 77 14.93 9.93 -18.06
CA MET A 77 14.19 9.23 -19.10
C MET A 77 12.79 8.78 -18.64
N ALA A 78 12.62 8.43 -17.35
CA ALA A 78 11.38 7.94 -16.74
C ALA A 78 10.46 9.04 -16.19
N GLY A 79 10.74 10.32 -16.47
CA GLY A 79 9.93 11.44 -16.01
C GLY A 79 10.21 11.86 -14.57
N GLY A 80 11.35 11.42 -13.99
CA GLY A 80 11.87 11.90 -12.71
C GLY A 80 12.31 13.35 -12.81
N ASN A 81 12.40 14.05 -11.68
CA ASN A 81 12.78 15.45 -11.61
C ASN A 81 11.95 16.36 -12.55
N TYR A 82 10.66 16.01 -12.79
CA TYR A 82 9.76 16.73 -13.69
C TYR A 82 10.21 16.76 -15.16
N SER A 83 11.08 15.87 -15.58
CA SER A 83 11.55 15.77 -16.97
C SER A 83 10.43 15.31 -17.93
N ASP A 84 10.64 15.53 -19.24
CA ASP A 84 9.73 15.11 -20.30
C ASP A 84 9.99 13.67 -20.81
N GLY A 85 10.76 12.88 -20.05
CA GLY A 85 11.08 11.50 -20.36
C GLY A 85 9.84 10.66 -20.62
N LYS A 86 9.96 9.68 -21.52
CA LYS A 86 8.85 8.81 -21.97
C LYS A 86 9.08 7.33 -21.65
N LEU A 87 10.14 7.00 -20.90
CA LEU A 87 10.48 5.63 -20.54
C LEU A 87 9.39 5.05 -19.62
N SER A 88 8.66 4.07 -20.14
CA SER A 88 7.56 3.42 -19.45
C SER A 88 7.86 1.98 -19.04
N VAL A 89 8.74 1.30 -19.77
CA VAL A 89 9.17 -0.07 -19.50
C VAL A 89 10.68 -0.08 -19.31
N LEU A 90 11.14 -0.52 -18.14
CA LEU A 90 12.57 -0.66 -17.80
C LEU A 90 12.86 -2.08 -17.33
N ASP A 91 13.73 -2.77 -18.04
CA ASP A 91 14.22 -4.10 -17.68
C ASP A 91 15.68 -4.02 -17.24
N LEU A 92 15.90 -4.25 -15.95
CA LEU A 92 17.22 -4.33 -15.32
C LEU A 92 17.54 -5.77 -14.86
N SER A 93 16.82 -6.78 -15.34
CA SER A 93 16.97 -8.17 -14.88
C SER A 93 18.41 -8.71 -15.03
N GLU A 94 19.13 -8.27 -16.05
CA GLU A 94 20.52 -8.62 -16.35
C GLU A 94 21.52 -7.50 -16.00
N ALA A 95 21.06 -6.45 -15.31
CA ALA A 95 21.91 -5.41 -14.76
C ALA A 95 22.40 -5.77 -13.36
N LYS A 96 23.44 -5.07 -12.91
CA LYS A 96 23.96 -5.10 -11.54
C LYS A 96 24.18 -3.68 -11.05
N ILE A 97 23.61 -3.32 -9.90
CA ILE A 97 23.88 -2.02 -9.29
C ILE A 97 25.18 -2.11 -8.52
N VAL A 98 26.09 -1.16 -8.85
CA VAL A 98 27.39 -1.03 -8.20
C VAL A 98 27.57 0.36 -7.61
N GLU A 99 28.37 0.45 -6.57
CA GLU A 99 28.75 1.73 -5.95
C GLU A 99 29.52 2.61 -6.94
N GLY A 100 29.32 3.93 -6.86
CA GLY A 100 30.07 4.93 -7.61
C GLY A 100 29.23 5.78 -8.57
N GLY A 101 29.91 6.52 -9.42
CA GLY A 101 29.30 7.52 -10.29
C GLY A 101 28.84 8.77 -9.54
N ASP A 102 28.13 9.66 -10.25
CA ASP A 102 27.54 10.85 -9.67
C ASP A 102 26.33 10.50 -8.79
N SER A 103 25.89 11.44 -7.95
CA SER A 103 24.64 11.30 -7.22
C SER A 103 23.48 11.23 -8.20
N TYR A 104 22.62 10.23 -8.05
CA TYR A 104 21.43 10.08 -8.90
C TYR A 104 20.26 10.97 -8.47
N TYR A 105 20.28 11.45 -7.23
CA TYR A 105 19.24 12.32 -6.68
C TYR A 105 19.80 13.27 -5.63
N VAL A 106 19.29 14.49 -5.62
CA VAL A 106 19.55 15.50 -4.60
C VAL A 106 18.21 16.04 -4.13
N ASN A 107 17.95 16.00 -2.83
CA ASN A 107 16.70 16.53 -2.28
C ASN A 107 16.78 18.05 -1.99
N ASP A 108 15.64 18.64 -1.60
CA ASP A 108 15.56 20.10 -1.29
C ASP A 108 16.44 20.53 -0.10
N LEU A 109 16.88 19.58 0.73
CA LEU A 109 17.82 19.81 1.84
C LEU A 109 19.28 19.65 1.41
N HIS A 110 19.56 19.52 0.11
CA HIS A 110 20.89 19.30 -0.46
C HIS A 110 21.59 18.00 0.00
N ASN A 111 20.81 16.97 0.36
CA ASN A 111 21.36 15.65 0.58
C ASN A 111 21.55 14.94 -0.76
N TYR A 112 22.76 14.38 -0.94
CA TYR A 112 23.19 13.68 -2.14
C TYR A 112 23.01 12.17 -1.96
N TYR A 113 22.37 11.51 -2.91
CA TYR A 113 22.11 10.08 -2.87
C TYR A 113 22.86 9.37 -3.99
N SER A 114 23.69 8.40 -3.62
CA SER A 114 24.58 7.64 -4.52
C SER A 114 24.21 6.14 -4.46
N THR A 115 24.64 5.39 -5.46
CA THR A 115 24.42 3.95 -5.50
C THR A 115 25.31 3.21 -4.51
N SER A 116 24.79 2.07 -4.02
CA SER A 116 25.53 1.06 -3.25
C SER A 116 25.32 -0.31 -3.92
N ASN A 117 26.26 -1.23 -3.70
CA ASN A 117 26.20 -2.54 -4.33
C ASN A 117 24.92 -3.31 -3.97
N ASP A 118 24.19 -3.76 -4.98
CA ASP A 118 23.00 -4.59 -4.88
C ASP A 118 21.86 -3.98 -4.02
N VAL A 119 21.78 -2.64 -3.99
CA VAL A 119 20.77 -1.89 -3.23
C VAL A 119 19.99 -0.93 -4.15
N ILE A 120 18.67 -0.95 -4.06
CA ILE A 120 17.85 0.15 -4.57
C ILE A 120 17.87 1.25 -3.50
N GLY A 121 18.73 2.23 -3.66
CA GLY A 121 18.97 3.29 -2.68
C GLY A 121 17.77 4.19 -2.45
N SER A 122 17.85 5.02 -1.40
CA SER A 122 16.78 5.97 -1.06
C SER A 122 16.47 6.89 -2.24
N PHE A 123 15.18 7.03 -2.54
CA PHE A 123 14.66 7.86 -3.64
C PHE A 123 15.15 7.48 -5.05
N ALA A 124 15.69 6.27 -5.25
CA ALA A 124 16.31 5.83 -6.50
C ALA A 124 15.42 6.02 -7.75
N PHE A 125 14.13 5.77 -7.64
CA PHE A 125 13.13 5.99 -8.69
C PHE A 125 12.04 6.98 -8.28
N GLN A 126 12.30 7.83 -7.26
CA GLN A 126 11.31 8.81 -6.83
C GLN A 126 10.84 9.66 -8.01
N GLY A 127 9.52 9.80 -8.13
CA GLY A 127 8.90 10.65 -9.14
C GLY A 127 9.06 10.17 -10.58
N CYS A 128 9.53 8.94 -10.82
CA CYS A 128 9.57 8.31 -12.15
C CYS A 128 8.13 7.99 -12.62
N ARG A 129 7.37 9.04 -12.96
CA ARG A 129 5.93 8.99 -13.17
C ARG A 129 5.52 8.24 -14.44
N ARG A 130 6.45 8.02 -15.36
CA ARG A 130 6.18 7.34 -16.64
C ARG A 130 6.40 5.85 -16.59
N LEU A 131 7.09 5.35 -15.55
CA LEU A 131 7.28 3.91 -15.41
C LEU A 131 5.95 3.21 -15.13
N THR A 132 5.58 2.30 -16.01
CA THR A 132 4.44 1.39 -15.89
C THR A 132 4.87 -0.01 -15.48
N SER A 133 6.10 -0.39 -15.87
CA SER A 133 6.71 -1.69 -15.59
C SER A 133 8.20 -1.53 -15.32
N LEU A 134 8.67 -2.20 -14.26
CA LEU A 134 10.09 -2.25 -13.88
C LEU A 134 10.44 -3.67 -13.43
N THR A 135 11.50 -4.22 -14.05
CA THR A 135 12.13 -5.45 -13.59
C THR A 135 13.45 -5.11 -12.93
N LEU A 136 13.60 -5.48 -11.66
CA LEU A 136 14.80 -5.21 -10.87
C LEU A 136 15.89 -6.23 -11.14
N PRO A 137 17.19 -5.86 -10.90
CA PRO A 137 18.30 -6.81 -10.96
C PRO A 137 18.12 -7.98 -10.00
N ALA A 138 18.54 -9.17 -10.44
CA ALA A 138 18.37 -10.40 -9.64
C ALA A 138 19.16 -10.38 -8.31
N GLY A 139 20.26 -9.63 -8.24
CA GLY A 139 21.14 -9.53 -7.07
C GLY A 139 20.67 -8.57 -5.97
N ILE A 140 19.59 -7.82 -6.19
CA ILE A 140 19.13 -6.82 -5.19
C ILE A 140 18.76 -7.48 -3.87
N THR A 141 19.30 -6.92 -2.78
CA THR A 141 19.08 -7.39 -1.41
C THR A 141 18.21 -6.46 -0.57
N SER A 142 18.13 -5.17 -0.93
CA SER A 142 17.34 -4.20 -0.19
C SER A 142 16.78 -3.06 -1.05
N ILE A 143 15.66 -2.51 -0.59
CA ILE A 143 14.99 -1.34 -1.17
C ILE A 143 14.82 -0.31 -0.06
N CYS A 144 15.44 0.87 -0.21
CA CYS A 144 15.51 1.89 0.81
C CYS A 144 14.33 2.87 0.77
N GLU A 145 14.36 3.84 1.69
CA GLU A 145 13.34 4.87 1.89
C GLU A 145 12.98 5.58 0.57
N GLY A 146 11.67 5.70 0.32
CA GLY A 146 11.13 6.44 -0.83
C GLY A 146 11.63 5.98 -2.19
N ALA A 147 12.22 4.78 -2.30
CA ALA A 147 12.87 4.30 -3.53
C ALA A 147 11.97 4.43 -4.77
N PHE A 148 10.67 4.23 -4.62
CA PHE A 148 9.65 4.36 -5.69
C PHE A 148 8.62 5.45 -5.37
N TRP A 149 8.90 6.35 -4.43
CA TRP A 149 7.93 7.35 -4.03
C TRP A 149 7.38 8.14 -5.22
N GLY A 150 6.04 8.12 -5.38
CA GLY A 150 5.35 8.86 -6.44
C GLY A 150 5.47 8.27 -7.85
N CYS A 151 5.86 7.01 -8.01
CA CYS A 151 5.77 6.28 -9.27
C CYS A 151 4.30 5.95 -9.58
N ARG A 152 3.54 6.95 -10.00
CA ARG A 152 2.07 6.89 -10.07
C ARG A 152 1.52 5.95 -11.15
N GLU A 153 2.25 5.73 -12.22
CA GLU A 153 1.86 4.87 -13.35
C GLU A 153 2.39 3.43 -13.22
N LEU A 154 3.24 3.15 -12.21
CA LEU A 154 3.76 1.81 -11.98
C LEU A 154 2.62 0.87 -11.61
N THR A 155 2.33 -0.12 -12.45
CA THR A 155 1.19 -1.04 -12.27
C THR A 155 1.58 -2.37 -11.66
N SER A 156 2.82 -2.80 -11.91
CA SER A 156 3.35 -4.06 -11.40
C SER A 156 4.84 -3.91 -11.09
N LEU A 157 5.29 -4.64 -10.07
CA LEU A 157 6.70 -4.70 -9.69
C LEU A 157 7.07 -6.16 -9.41
N THR A 158 8.16 -6.63 -10.04
CA THR A 158 8.75 -7.93 -9.76
C THR A 158 9.95 -7.76 -8.85
N LEU A 159 9.89 -8.38 -7.68
CA LEU A 159 10.94 -8.38 -6.66
C LEU A 159 11.78 -9.65 -6.78
N PRO A 160 13.12 -9.54 -6.85
CA PRO A 160 14.00 -10.70 -6.93
C PRO A 160 14.06 -11.49 -5.61
N ALA A 161 14.44 -12.76 -5.70
CA ALA A 161 14.48 -13.68 -4.57
C ALA A 161 15.47 -13.28 -3.45
N GLY A 162 16.47 -12.45 -3.77
CA GLY A 162 17.50 -12.00 -2.83
C GLY A 162 17.07 -10.91 -1.86
N ILE A 163 15.88 -10.30 -2.04
CA ILE A 163 15.43 -9.19 -1.18
C ILE A 163 15.21 -9.68 0.25
N THR A 164 15.89 -9.02 1.18
CA THR A 164 15.79 -9.27 2.63
C THR A 164 15.21 -8.07 3.38
N TRP A 165 15.11 -6.89 2.71
CA TRP A 165 14.71 -5.66 3.35
C TRP A 165 14.02 -4.70 2.38
N ILE A 166 12.85 -4.17 2.77
CA ILE A 166 12.15 -3.07 2.10
C ILE A 166 11.75 -2.06 3.16
N GLU A 167 12.14 -0.80 2.99
CA GLU A 167 11.72 0.26 3.89
C GLU A 167 10.24 0.65 3.67
N PHE A 168 9.58 1.03 4.73
CA PHE A 168 8.14 1.26 4.78
C PHE A 168 7.64 2.28 3.74
N SER A 169 8.35 3.39 3.54
CA SER A 169 7.97 4.44 2.59
C SER A 169 8.37 4.16 1.14
N ALA A 170 8.97 2.98 0.86
CA ALA A 170 9.54 2.67 -0.46
C ALA A 170 8.55 2.85 -1.60
N PHE A 171 7.26 2.55 -1.39
CA PHE A 171 6.20 2.61 -2.40
C PHE A 171 5.15 3.71 -2.16
N ASP A 172 5.45 4.68 -1.30
CA ASP A 172 4.54 5.79 -1.01
C ASP A 172 4.17 6.54 -2.29
N GLY A 173 2.86 6.78 -2.49
CA GLY A 173 2.37 7.49 -3.67
C GLY A 173 2.40 6.70 -4.99
N CYS A 174 2.68 5.39 -4.98
CA CYS A 174 2.54 4.50 -6.14
C CYS A 174 1.06 4.17 -6.38
N SER A 175 0.25 5.17 -6.72
CA SER A 175 -1.22 5.04 -6.81
C SER A 175 -1.70 4.08 -7.91
N GLY A 176 -0.85 3.78 -8.89
CA GLY A 176 -1.13 2.83 -9.98
C GLY A 176 -0.81 1.37 -9.64
N LEU A 177 -0.05 1.10 -8.55
CA LEU A 177 0.46 -0.24 -8.25
C LEU A 177 -0.68 -1.19 -7.89
N LYS A 178 -0.81 -2.26 -8.66
CA LYS A 178 -1.86 -3.29 -8.50
C LYS A 178 -1.28 -4.65 -8.16
N GLU A 179 -0.03 -4.92 -8.54
CA GLU A 179 0.61 -6.22 -8.39
C GLU A 179 2.03 -6.09 -7.90
N VAL A 180 2.40 -6.92 -6.92
CA VAL A 180 3.78 -7.16 -6.51
C VAL A 180 4.07 -8.64 -6.65
N ARG A 181 5.10 -8.99 -7.43
CA ARG A 181 5.50 -10.36 -7.71
C ARG A 181 6.84 -10.65 -7.04
N PHE A 182 6.89 -11.74 -6.29
CA PHE A 182 8.12 -12.26 -5.69
C PHE A 182 8.61 -13.45 -6.51
N CYS A 183 9.83 -13.38 -7.02
CA CYS A 183 10.52 -14.53 -7.60
C CYS A 183 11.30 -15.23 -6.49
N ILE A 184 11.01 -16.48 -6.20
CA ILE A 184 11.80 -17.28 -5.25
C ILE A 184 12.43 -18.46 -6.00
N ASN A 185 13.70 -18.74 -5.69
CA ASN A 185 14.46 -19.84 -6.32
C ASN A 185 14.22 -21.17 -5.63
N ASP A 186 13.84 -21.16 -4.36
CA ASP A 186 13.50 -22.34 -3.56
C ASP A 186 12.00 -22.67 -3.67
N ASN A 187 11.60 -23.87 -3.25
CA ASN A 187 10.18 -24.10 -3.05
C ASN A 187 9.67 -23.19 -1.92
N LEU A 188 8.37 -22.88 -1.94
CA LEU A 188 7.75 -21.97 -0.99
C LEU A 188 8.00 -22.39 0.47
N ASP A 189 7.99 -23.70 0.77
CA ASP A 189 8.19 -24.22 2.11
C ASP A 189 9.59 -23.92 2.64
N THR A 190 10.63 -24.07 1.80
CA THR A 190 12.00 -23.75 2.15
C THR A 190 12.19 -22.25 2.38
N TYR A 191 11.54 -21.42 1.60
CA TYR A 191 11.56 -19.96 1.74
C TYR A 191 10.90 -19.53 3.05
N LEU A 192 9.74 -20.09 3.39
CA LEU A 192 9.01 -19.82 4.62
C LEU A 192 9.77 -20.31 5.88
N THR A 193 10.43 -21.48 5.80
CA THR A 193 11.20 -22.03 6.94
C THR A 193 12.45 -21.23 7.28
N LYS A 194 13.01 -20.48 6.32
CA LYS A 194 14.13 -19.55 6.57
C LYS A 194 13.68 -18.24 7.26
N GLY A 195 12.40 -18.09 7.59
CA GLY A 195 11.83 -16.86 8.19
C GLY A 195 11.79 -15.67 7.20
N GLN A 196 12.08 -15.94 5.94
CA GLN A 196 12.05 -14.96 4.85
C GLN A 196 10.72 -15.10 4.11
N THR A 197 9.62 -14.73 4.74
CA THR A 197 8.36 -14.63 4.01
C THR A 197 8.37 -13.35 3.16
N PRO A 198 7.67 -13.30 2.02
CA PRO A 198 7.45 -12.03 1.31
C PRO A 198 6.96 -10.93 2.23
N TRP A 199 6.23 -11.32 3.25
CA TRP A 199 5.67 -10.45 4.27
C TRP A 199 6.70 -9.95 5.27
N SER A 200 7.67 -10.76 5.71
CA SER A 200 8.76 -10.30 6.59
C SER A 200 9.67 -9.29 5.86
N VAL A 201 9.76 -9.39 4.55
CA VAL A 201 10.49 -8.45 3.70
C VAL A 201 9.71 -7.14 3.53
N LEU A 202 8.39 -7.22 3.34
CA LEU A 202 7.51 -6.06 3.27
C LEU A 202 7.29 -5.38 4.65
N MET A 203 7.46 -6.16 5.74
CA MET A 203 7.26 -5.72 7.12
C MET A 203 8.43 -4.97 7.74
N GLY A 204 9.56 -4.76 7.06
CA GLY A 204 10.79 -4.09 7.51
C GLY A 204 10.69 -3.39 8.88
N LYS A 205 11.80 -3.17 9.59
CA LYS A 205 11.78 -2.53 10.93
C LYS A 205 10.84 -1.33 10.99
N GLN A 206 9.99 -1.31 12.02
CA GLN A 206 8.99 -0.30 12.38
C GLN A 206 9.33 1.14 11.98
N PRO A 207 8.42 1.88 11.34
CA PRO A 207 8.52 3.33 11.31
C PRO A 207 8.19 3.89 12.68
N THR A 208 9.10 4.66 13.23
CA THR A 208 8.77 5.60 14.29
C THR A 208 7.86 6.67 13.68
N VAL A 209 6.58 6.65 14.06
CA VAL A 209 5.57 7.67 13.75
C VAL A 209 5.25 7.84 12.26
N ALA A 210 4.48 6.92 11.68
CA ALA A 210 3.81 7.15 10.40
C ALA A 210 2.51 7.94 10.61
N ASN A 211 2.27 8.95 9.75
CA ASN A 211 1.01 9.69 9.71
C ASN A 211 -0.16 8.72 9.42
N PRO A 212 -1.09 8.48 10.36
CA PRO A 212 -2.16 7.47 10.23
C PRO A 212 -3.20 7.79 9.14
N TYR A 213 -3.11 8.95 8.50
CA TYR A 213 -4.08 9.40 7.49
C TYR A 213 -3.64 9.23 6.04
N LYS A 214 -2.46 8.64 5.75
CA LYS A 214 -2.07 8.35 4.38
C LYS A 214 -2.81 7.13 3.84
N LYS A 215 -3.72 7.36 2.90
CA LYS A 215 -4.39 6.31 2.13
C LYS A 215 -3.34 5.46 1.40
N VAL A 216 -3.12 4.24 1.86
CA VAL A 216 -2.42 3.22 1.09
C VAL A 216 -3.38 2.66 0.05
N ASN A 217 -2.86 2.38 -1.14
CA ASN A 217 -3.64 1.89 -2.28
C ASN A 217 -4.24 0.52 -1.95
N CYS A 218 -5.52 0.50 -1.62
CA CYS A 218 -6.28 -0.72 -1.41
C CYS A 218 -6.45 -1.43 -2.77
N GLY A 219 -5.84 -2.59 -2.96
CA GLY A 219 -6.03 -3.39 -4.18
C GLY A 219 -4.75 -4.03 -4.75
N ILE A 220 -3.64 -4.00 -4.02
CA ILE A 220 -2.42 -4.68 -4.46
C ILE A 220 -2.61 -6.19 -4.32
N LYS A 221 -2.44 -6.92 -5.43
CA LYS A 221 -2.35 -8.37 -5.46
C LYS A 221 -0.90 -8.80 -5.31
N TYR A 222 -0.67 -9.82 -4.53
CA TYR A 222 0.66 -10.36 -4.30
C TYR A 222 0.77 -11.74 -4.95
N TYR A 223 1.92 -12.01 -5.58
CA TYR A 223 2.18 -13.28 -6.26
C TYR A 223 3.52 -13.85 -5.80
N ILE A 224 3.60 -15.16 -5.66
CA ILE A 224 4.86 -15.90 -5.52
C ILE A 224 4.95 -16.87 -6.69
N ASN A 225 6.00 -16.74 -7.50
CA ASN A 225 6.20 -17.55 -8.71
C ASN A 225 4.91 -17.66 -9.54
N ASP A 226 4.31 -16.50 -9.84
CA ASP A 226 3.05 -16.34 -10.61
C ASP A 226 1.77 -16.91 -9.98
N LYS A 227 1.86 -17.46 -8.76
CA LYS A 227 0.68 -17.88 -8.00
C LYS A 227 0.22 -16.74 -7.09
N GLU A 228 -1.03 -16.31 -7.24
CA GLU A 228 -1.63 -15.29 -6.37
C GLU A 228 -1.69 -15.79 -4.92
N ILE A 229 -1.22 -14.96 -3.99
CA ILE A 229 -1.23 -15.25 -2.56
C ILE A 229 -2.53 -14.70 -1.99
N THR A 230 -3.46 -15.60 -1.70
CA THR A 230 -4.75 -15.27 -1.08
C THR A 230 -4.84 -15.78 0.36
N SER A 231 -3.88 -16.60 0.79
CA SER A 231 -3.77 -17.12 2.15
C SER A 231 -2.31 -17.04 2.63
N ILE A 232 -2.14 -16.76 3.92
CA ILE A 232 -0.82 -16.65 4.55
C ILE A 232 -0.81 -17.51 5.81
N GLU A 233 0.27 -18.25 5.99
CA GLU A 233 0.60 -18.91 7.25
C GLU A 233 1.80 -18.19 7.88
N ILE A 234 1.62 -17.66 9.08
CA ILE A 234 2.69 -16.99 9.83
C ILE A 234 3.55 -18.06 10.50
N PRO A 235 4.90 -17.99 10.38
CA PRO A 235 5.79 -18.93 11.02
C PRO A 235 5.60 -19.03 12.54
N SER A 236 5.75 -20.23 13.10
CA SER A 236 5.47 -20.50 14.53
C SER A 236 6.38 -19.77 15.51
N ASN A 237 7.52 -19.26 15.08
CA ASN A 237 8.46 -18.47 15.89
C ASN A 237 8.11 -16.98 15.94
N VAL A 238 7.09 -16.52 15.23
CA VAL A 238 6.60 -15.14 15.29
C VAL A 238 5.72 -14.99 16.50
N THR A 239 6.03 -14.03 17.38
CA THR A 239 5.29 -13.75 18.63
C THR A 239 4.54 -12.42 18.59
N THR A 240 4.90 -11.52 17.68
CA THR A 240 4.27 -10.20 17.55
C THR A 240 4.04 -9.87 16.08
N LEU A 241 2.92 -9.26 15.76
CA LEU A 241 2.65 -8.64 14.46
C LEU A 241 2.85 -7.13 14.60
N SER A 242 3.64 -6.59 13.70
CA SER A 242 3.94 -5.16 13.68
C SER A 242 2.74 -4.30 13.27
N ASN A 243 2.77 -3.00 13.62
CA ASN A 243 1.81 -2.03 13.12
C ASN A 243 1.78 -2.04 11.58
N TYR A 244 0.59 -1.92 10.99
CA TYR A 244 0.36 -1.85 9.54
C TYR A 244 0.79 -3.07 8.73
N VAL A 245 1.16 -4.18 9.35
CA VAL A 245 1.83 -5.34 8.73
C VAL A 245 1.11 -5.92 7.49
N PHE A 246 -0.22 -5.95 7.48
CA PHE A 246 -1.04 -6.39 6.35
C PHE A 246 -1.90 -5.27 5.77
N GLN A 247 -1.57 -4.01 6.07
CA GLN A 247 -2.35 -2.88 5.60
C GLN A 247 -2.59 -2.94 4.09
N GLY A 248 -3.87 -2.83 3.69
CA GLY A 248 -4.26 -2.79 2.28
C GLY A 248 -4.19 -4.14 1.55
N CYS A 249 -3.93 -5.26 2.24
CA CYS A 249 -3.93 -6.58 1.63
C CYS A 249 -5.36 -7.05 1.29
N SER A 250 -6.02 -6.33 0.38
CA SER A 250 -7.43 -6.59 0.02
C SER A 250 -7.66 -7.95 -0.66
N GLY A 251 -6.63 -8.54 -1.26
CA GLY A 251 -6.67 -9.89 -1.84
C GLY A 251 -6.48 -11.02 -0.82
N LEU A 252 -6.09 -10.69 0.43
CA LEU A 252 -5.91 -11.68 1.49
C LEU A 252 -7.28 -12.17 1.98
N THR A 253 -7.60 -13.43 1.72
CA THR A 253 -8.90 -14.03 2.09
C THR A 253 -8.82 -14.83 3.39
N SER A 254 -7.65 -15.36 3.73
CA SER A 254 -7.43 -16.13 4.96
C SER A 254 -6.00 -15.92 5.49
N LEU A 255 -5.86 -16.03 6.80
CA LEU A 255 -4.58 -15.92 7.50
C LEU A 255 -4.59 -16.89 8.68
N THR A 256 -3.51 -17.65 8.84
CA THR A 256 -3.29 -18.50 10.00
C THR A 256 -2.25 -17.88 10.91
N LEU A 257 -2.66 -17.58 12.14
CA LEU A 257 -1.78 -17.03 13.18
C LEU A 257 -1.28 -18.18 14.08
N PRO A 258 0.03 -18.26 14.37
CA PRO A 258 0.55 -19.25 15.32
C PRO A 258 0.07 -18.93 16.75
N ALA A 259 -0.06 -19.99 17.56
CA ALA A 259 -0.51 -19.87 18.95
C ALA A 259 0.41 -18.99 19.85
N GLY A 260 1.67 -18.79 19.43
CA GLY A 260 2.65 -17.99 20.15
C GLY A 260 2.51 -16.48 19.98
N ILE A 261 1.60 -15.98 19.12
CA ILE A 261 1.39 -14.55 18.99
C ILE A 261 0.70 -14.00 20.24
N THR A 262 1.30 -12.98 20.82
CA THR A 262 0.80 -12.29 22.03
C THR A 262 0.44 -10.83 21.76
N GLU A 263 0.82 -10.28 20.61
CA GLU A 263 0.58 -8.88 20.26
C GLU A 263 0.25 -8.73 18.76
N ILE A 264 -0.76 -7.91 18.48
CA ILE A 264 -1.11 -7.46 17.14
C ILE A 264 -1.07 -5.95 17.14
N GLY A 265 -0.17 -5.38 16.35
CA GLY A 265 0.06 -3.95 16.30
C GLY A 265 -1.12 -3.15 15.72
N ASP A 266 -1.08 -1.84 15.94
CA ASP A 266 -2.08 -0.91 15.44
C ASP A 266 -2.18 -0.97 13.91
N TYR A 267 -3.41 -0.88 13.39
CA TYR A 267 -3.70 -0.91 11.96
C TYR A 267 -3.16 -2.15 11.21
N ALA A 268 -2.83 -3.24 11.93
CA ALA A 268 -2.18 -4.41 11.33
C ALA A 268 -2.93 -4.99 10.12
N PHE A 269 -4.26 -4.96 10.13
CA PHE A 269 -5.11 -5.46 9.05
C PHE A 269 -5.94 -4.37 8.37
N TRP A 270 -5.54 -3.09 8.51
CA TRP A 270 -6.29 -2.00 7.91
C TRP A 270 -6.53 -2.23 6.41
N GLY A 271 -7.81 -2.23 5.99
CA GLY A 271 -8.19 -2.36 4.58
C GLY A 271 -8.03 -3.77 4.00
N CYS A 272 -7.85 -4.81 4.84
CA CYS A 272 -7.90 -6.21 4.41
C CYS A 272 -9.33 -6.61 4.05
N SER A 273 -9.90 -6.00 3.00
CA SER A 273 -11.31 -6.15 2.64
C SER A 273 -11.69 -7.55 2.15
N GLY A 274 -10.70 -8.36 1.73
CA GLY A 274 -10.90 -9.76 1.35
C GLY A 274 -10.92 -10.73 2.51
N LEU A 275 -10.43 -10.33 3.70
CA LEU A 275 -10.33 -11.19 4.87
C LEU A 275 -11.73 -11.51 5.40
N THR A 276 -12.13 -12.79 5.34
CA THR A 276 -13.49 -13.22 5.72
C THR A 276 -13.60 -13.68 7.15
N SER A 277 -12.53 -14.23 7.70
CA SER A 277 -12.42 -14.69 9.08
C SER A 277 -10.97 -14.71 9.54
N LEU A 278 -10.76 -14.62 10.85
CA LEU A 278 -9.45 -14.74 11.49
C LEU A 278 -9.60 -15.36 12.87
N ASN A 279 -8.77 -16.36 13.16
CA ASN A 279 -8.68 -16.93 14.50
C ASN A 279 -7.55 -16.24 15.27
N LEU A 280 -7.90 -15.51 16.33
CA LEU A 280 -6.94 -14.87 17.20
C LEU A 280 -6.42 -15.85 18.25
N PRO A 281 -5.08 -15.94 18.46
CA PRO A 281 -4.50 -16.76 19.50
C PRO A 281 -4.92 -16.33 20.92
N ALA A 282 -4.97 -17.29 21.84
CA ALA A 282 -5.42 -17.05 23.22
C ALA A 282 -4.51 -16.04 24.01
N GLY A 283 -3.27 -15.84 23.57
CA GLY A 283 -2.32 -14.91 24.19
C GLY A 283 -2.60 -13.42 23.91
N ILE A 284 -3.53 -13.10 22.99
CA ILE A 284 -3.88 -11.72 22.68
C ILE A 284 -4.74 -11.14 23.82
N THR A 285 -4.34 -9.98 24.35
CA THR A 285 -5.00 -9.31 25.46
C THR A 285 -5.68 -7.99 25.06
N GLU A 286 -5.44 -7.50 23.87
CA GLU A 286 -6.03 -6.27 23.34
C GLU A 286 -6.20 -6.32 21.82
N ILE A 287 -7.14 -5.55 21.32
CA ILE A 287 -7.25 -5.19 19.90
C ILE A 287 -6.85 -3.73 19.79
N GLY A 288 -5.70 -3.46 19.18
CA GLY A 288 -5.10 -2.12 19.06
C GLY A 288 -5.90 -1.17 18.18
N GLU A 289 -5.41 0.06 18.05
CA GLU A 289 -6.02 1.11 17.24
C GLU A 289 -6.13 0.69 15.78
N GLY A 290 -7.33 0.83 15.18
CA GLY A 290 -7.60 0.55 13.78
C GLY A 290 -7.20 -0.85 13.30
N THR A 291 -6.97 -1.82 14.19
CA THR A 291 -6.43 -3.15 13.83
C THR A 291 -7.18 -3.78 12.66
N PHE A 292 -8.51 -3.71 12.63
CA PHE A 292 -9.37 -4.23 11.56
C PHE A 292 -10.11 -3.14 10.79
N TYR A 293 -9.61 -1.90 10.81
CA TYR A 293 -10.26 -0.80 10.09
C TYR A 293 -10.49 -1.15 8.61
N GLY A 294 -11.73 -1.04 8.13
CA GLY A 294 -12.07 -1.29 6.73
C GLY A 294 -11.97 -2.76 6.29
N CYS A 295 -11.92 -3.72 7.21
CA CYS A 295 -12.02 -5.14 6.88
C CYS A 295 -13.47 -5.49 6.51
N SER A 296 -13.96 -4.97 5.39
CA SER A 296 -15.36 -5.06 4.98
C SER A 296 -15.83 -6.48 4.64
N GLY A 297 -14.90 -7.40 4.33
CA GLY A 297 -15.19 -8.82 4.09
C GLY A 297 -15.29 -9.65 5.35
N LEU A 298 -14.86 -9.12 6.52
CA LEU A 298 -14.82 -9.86 7.76
C LEU A 298 -16.27 -10.11 8.26
N THR A 299 -16.71 -11.37 8.22
CA THR A 299 -18.07 -11.75 8.59
C THR A 299 -18.19 -12.19 10.04
N SER A 300 -17.11 -12.75 10.59
CA SER A 300 -17.04 -13.21 11.97
C SER A 300 -15.61 -13.13 12.51
N LEU A 301 -15.48 -12.88 13.80
CA LEU A 301 -14.21 -12.89 14.52
C LEU A 301 -14.44 -13.42 15.94
N ASN A 302 -13.63 -14.39 16.33
CA ASN A 302 -13.64 -14.90 17.70
C ASN A 302 -12.58 -14.16 18.51
N LEU A 303 -13.00 -13.37 19.49
CA LEU A 303 -12.12 -12.70 20.41
C LEU A 303 -11.73 -13.63 21.57
N PRO A 304 -10.43 -13.81 21.87
CA PRO A 304 -9.99 -14.56 23.04
C PRO A 304 -10.55 -13.99 24.37
N ALA A 305 -10.78 -14.87 25.34
CA ALA A 305 -11.32 -14.46 26.65
C ALA A 305 -10.42 -13.49 27.43
N GLY A 306 -9.14 -13.45 27.09
CA GLY A 306 -8.14 -12.55 27.70
C GLY A 306 -8.21 -11.10 27.26
N ILE A 307 -9.02 -10.76 26.24
CA ILE A 307 -9.10 -9.38 25.74
C ILE A 307 -9.81 -8.50 26.76
N THR A 308 -9.13 -7.39 27.11
CA THR A 308 -9.62 -6.41 28.08
C THR A 308 -9.87 -5.03 27.46
N TRP A 309 -9.38 -4.81 26.24
CA TRP A 309 -9.51 -3.51 25.55
C TRP A 309 -9.75 -3.66 24.06
N ILE A 310 -10.63 -2.79 23.53
CA ILE A 310 -10.85 -2.57 22.10
C ILE A 310 -10.51 -1.13 21.81
N GLY A 311 -9.48 -0.93 20.98
CA GLY A 311 -8.90 0.36 20.66
C GLY A 311 -9.80 1.25 19.79
N TYR A 312 -9.33 2.45 19.58
CA TYR A 312 -9.97 3.43 18.71
C TYR A 312 -10.07 2.88 17.28
N GLU A 313 -11.23 3.05 16.64
CA GLU A 313 -11.47 2.64 15.26
C GLU A 313 -11.19 1.15 14.97
N ALA A 314 -11.03 0.29 16.00
CA ALA A 314 -10.54 -1.09 15.86
C ALA A 314 -11.31 -1.92 14.83
N PHE A 315 -12.63 -1.72 14.70
CA PHE A 315 -13.51 -2.38 13.71
C PHE A 315 -14.25 -1.38 12.81
N SER A 316 -13.81 -0.12 12.76
CA SER A 316 -14.47 0.88 11.92
C SER A 316 -14.51 0.42 10.46
N GLY A 317 -15.69 0.48 9.82
CA GLY A 317 -15.88 0.06 8.43
C GLY A 317 -15.91 -1.46 8.20
N CYS A 318 -15.99 -2.30 9.24
CA CYS A 318 -16.19 -3.74 9.12
C CYS A 318 -17.66 -4.04 8.73
N SER A 319 -18.07 -3.61 7.55
CA SER A 319 -19.47 -3.66 7.10
C SER A 319 -20.02 -5.09 6.91
N GLY A 320 -19.14 -6.08 6.73
CA GLY A 320 -19.50 -7.49 6.63
C GLY A 320 -19.73 -8.18 7.97
N LEU A 321 -19.29 -7.56 9.09
CA LEU A 321 -19.36 -8.17 10.41
C LEU A 321 -20.83 -8.26 10.89
N THR A 322 -21.34 -9.47 11.03
CA THR A 322 -22.74 -9.69 11.38
C THR A 322 -22.97 -9.86 12.87
N SER A 323 -21.98 -10.38 13.59
CA SER A 323 -22.00 -10.57 15.04
C SER A 323 -20.58 -10.57 15.60
N LEU A 324 -20.44 -10.16 16.85
CA LEU A 324 -19.19 -10.22 17.60
C LEU A 324 -19.48 -10.50 19.07
N ASN A 325 -18.80 -11.50 19.64
CA ASN A 325 -18.89 -11.79 21.07
C ASN A 325 -17.76 -11.05 21.78
N LEU A 326 -18.12 -10.11 22.64
CA LEU A 326 -17.17 -9.35 23.46
C LEU A 326 -16.83 -10.13 24.74
N PRO A 327 -15.54 -10.36 25.06
CA PRO A 327 -15.14 -11.01 26.30
C PRO A 327 -15.54 -10.21 27.56
N ALA A 328 -15.74 -10.92 28.66
CA ALA A 328 -16.20 -10.34 29.93
C ALA A 328 -15.22 -9.31 30.55
N GLY A 329 -13.95 -9.36 30.17
CA GLY A 329 -12.90 -8.43 30.63
C GLY A 329 -12.97 -7.02 30.08
N ILE A 330 -13.81 -6.78 29.03
CA ILE A 330 -13.92 -5.47 28.40
C ILE A 330 -14.72 -4.53 29.31
N THR A 331 -14.15 -3.35 29.60
CA THR A 331 -14.74 -2.33 30.48
C THR A 331 -15.21 -1.07 29.76
N SER A 332 -14.78 -0.87 28.51
CA SER A 332 -15.19 0.26 27.68
C SER A 332 -15.14 -0.07 26.20
N ILE A 333 -15.96 0.63 25.41
CA ILE A 333 -15.92 0.64 23.95
C ILE A 333 -15.23 1.93 23.52
N GLY A 334 -14.15 1.80 22.74
CA GLY A 334 -13.33 2.92 22.28
C GLY A 334 -14.07 3.89 21.34
N TRP A 335 -13.44 5.03 21.07
CA TRP A 335 -13.90 5.99 20.08
C TRP A 335 -13.98 5.32 18.71
N LYS A 336 -15.17 5.43 18.03
CA LYS A 336 -15.44 4.87 16.69
C LYS A 336 -15.17 3.37 16.54
N ALA A 337 -15.10 2.62 17.63
CA ALA A 337 -14.65 1.22 17.60
C ALA A 337 -15.44 0.37 16.59
N PHE A 338 -16.73 0.64 16.37
CA PHE A 338 -17.63 -0.05 15.43
C PHE A 338 -18.29 0.91 14.43
N GLU A 339 -17.72 2.10 14.20
CA GLU A 339 -18.26 3.06 13.22
C GLU A 339 -18.44 2.39 11.85
N GLY A 340 -19.63 2.49 11.24
CA GLY A 340 -19.90 1.94 9.91
C GLY A 340 -19.98 0.40 9.85
N CYS A 341 -20.09 -0.32 10.97
CA CYS A 341 -20.36 -1.75 10.99
C CYS A 341 -21.83 -2.02 10.60
N SER A 342 -22.19 -1.72 9.36
CA SER A 342 -23.58 -1.74 8.88
C SER A 342 -24.20 -3.14 8.83
N GLY A 343 -23.38 -4.20 8.78
CA GLY A 343 -23.82 -5.59 8.84
C GLY A 343 -24.12 -6.11 10.23
N LEU A 344 -23.69 -5.38 11.29
CA LEU A 344 -23.82 -5.82 12.68
C LEU A 344 -25.30 -5.78 13.10
N THR A 345 -25.88 -6.96 13.34
CA THR A 345 -27.32 -7.07 13.67
C THR A 345 -27.58 -7.07 15.16
N SER A 346 -26.65 -7.59 15.94
CA SER A 346 -26.71 -7.61 17.40
C SER A 346 -25.33 -7.60 18.01
N LEU A 347 -25.19 -7.02 19.20
CA LEU A 347 -23.97 -7.03 20.00
C LEU A 347 -24.33 -7.20 21.47
N ASN A 348 -23.72 -8.20 22.11
CA ASN A 348 -23.85 -8.36 23.56
C ASN A 348 -22.71 -7.64 24.26
N LEU A 349 -23.06 -6.59 25.00
CA LEU A 349 -22.11 -5.85 25.83
C LEU A 349 -21.89 -6.57 27.16
N PRO A 350 -20.62 -6.85 27.57
CA PRO A 350 -20.32 -7.46 28.86
C PRO A 350 -20.79 -6.58 30.03
N ALA A 351 -21.11 -7.22 31.15
CA ALA A 351 -21.59 -6.54 32.36
C ALA A 351 -20.59 -5.52 32.94
N GLY A 352 -19.30 -5.68 32.63
CA GLY A 352 -18.21 -4.80 33.07
C GLY A 352 -18.11 -3.46 32.33
N ILE A 353 -18.86 -3.26 31.23
CA ILE A 353 -18.79 -2.02 30.46
C ILE A 353 -19.39 -0.88 31.26
N THR A 354 -18.63 0.19 31.42
CA THR A 354 -19.04 1.42 32.13
C THR A 354 -19.23 2.62 31.20
N SER A 355 -18.64 2.58 29.98
CA SER A 355 -18.73 3.68 29.01
C SER A 355 -18.79 3.21 27.58
N ILE A 356 -19.49 3.98 26.73
CA ILE A 356 -19.51 3.86 25.27
C ILE A 356 -18.86 5.12 24.71
N GLY A 357 -17.83 4.97 23.91
CA GLY A 357 -17.03 6.05 23.33
C GLY A 357 -17.78 6.89 22.30
N TRP A 358 -17.17 7.98 21.87
CA TRP A 358 -17.67 8.85 20.81
C TRP A 358 -17.82 8.05 19.52
N LYS A 359 -18.98 8.18 18.85
CA LYS A 359 -19.25 7.54 17.56
C LYS A 359 -19.06 6.02 17.56
N ALA A 360 -19.06 5.39 18.73
CA ALA A 360 -18.68 3.99 18.87
C ALA A 360 -19.48 3.05 17.94
N PHE A 361 -20.75 3.38 17.67
CA PHE A 361 -21.66 2.66 16.78
C PHE A 361 -22.26 3.55 15.68
N GLU A 362 -21.66 4.70 15.37
CA GLU A 362 -22.16 5.57 14.29
C GLU A 362 -22.29 4.78 12.99
N GLY A 363 -23.44 4.84 12.33
CA GLY A 363 -23.68 4.16 11.06
C GLY A 363 -23.87 2.63 11.16
N CYS A 364 -24.02 2.06 12.35
CA CYS A 364 -24.40 0.63 12.51
C CYS A 364 -25.87 0.43 12.12
N SER A 365 -26.20 0.62 10.84
CA SER A 365 -27.58 0.63 10.35
C SER A 365 -28.29 -0.72 10.45
N GLY A 366 -27.55 -1.83 10.51
CA GLY A 366 -28.09 -3.18 10.69
C GLY A 366 -28.44 -3.54 12.13
N LEU A 367 -27.97 -2.73 13.12
CA LEU A 367 -28.16 -3.04 14.53
C LEU A 367 -29.65 -2.91 14.92
N THR A 368 -30.29 -4.04 15.23
CA THR A 368 -31.71 -4.08 15.54
C THR A 368 -31.99 -4.09 17.04
N SER A 369 -31.03 -4.57 17.83
CA SER A 369 -31.15 -4.62 19.29
C SER A 369 -29.78 -4.44 19.95
N LEU A 370 -29.76 -3.71 21.07
CA LEU A 370 -28.59 -3.56 21.92
C LEU A 370 -29.04 -3.49 23.37
N ASN A 371 -28.51 -4.38 24.19
CA ASN A 371 -28.74 -4.35 25.63
C ASN A 371 -27.58 -3.63 26.32
N LEU A 372 -27.87 -2.50 26.97
CA LEU A 372 -26.90 -1.77 27.76
C LEU A 372 -26.80 -2.38 29.16
N PRO A 373 -25.60 -2.79 29.61
CA PRO A 373 -25.40 -3.29 30.97
C PRO A 373 -25.74 -2.26 32.05
N ALA A 374 -26.16 -2.71 33.20
CA ALA A 374 -26.52 -1.83 34.33
C ALA A 374 -25.38 -0.92 34.82
N GLY A 375 -24.13 -1.30 34.56
CA GLY A 375 -22.93 -0.55 34.93
C GLY A 375 -22.59 0.64 34.05
N ILE A 376 -23.28 0.86 32.92
CA ILE A 376 -23.00 2.01 32.04
C ILE A 376 -23.36 3.31 32.71
N THR A 377 -22.39 4.23 32.78
CA THR A 377 -22.56 5.57 33.34
C THR A 377 -22.49 6.68 32.30
N SER A 378 -21.83 6.43 31.14
CA SER A 378 -21.70 7.43 30.09
C SER A 378 -21.87 6.85 28.68
N ILE A 379 -22.49 7.65 27.80
CA ILE A 379 -22.65 7.41 26.37
C ILE A 379 -22.08 8.62 25.63
N GLY A 380 -21.11 8.38 24.77
CA GLY A 380 -20.37 9.42 24.06
C GLY A 380 -21.18 10.14 22.98
N TRP A 381 -20.63 11.25 22.48
CA TRP A 381 -21.17 12.02 21.38
C TRP A 381 -21.38 11.16 20.13
N LYS A 382 -22.60 11.24 19.53
CA LYS A 382 -22.99 10.48 18.32
C LYS A 382 -22.82 8.95 18.43
N ALA A 383 -22.84 8.41 19.63
CA ALA A 383 -22.53 7.00 19.83
C ALA A 383 -23.39 6.07 18.99
N PHE A 384 -24.64 6.42 18.71
CA PHE A 384 -25.61 5.64 17.91
C PHE A 384 -26.17 6.41 16.72
N GLU A 385 -25.55 7.54 16.30
CA GLU A 385 -26.00 8.29 15.12
C GLU A 385 -26.03 7.37 13.89
N GLY A 386 -27.16 7.31 13.17
CA GLY A 386 -27.30 6.45 11.99
C GLY A 386 -27.56 4.98 12.27
N CYS A 387 -27.80 4.56 13.50
CA CYS A 387 -28.26 3.21 13.83
C CYS A 387 -29.73 3.04 13.45
N SER A 388 -30.05 3.14 12.16
CA SER A 388 -31.44 3.18 11.65
C SER A 388 -32.26 1.89 11.89
N GLY A 389 -31.56 0.76 12.13
CA GLY A 389 -32.21 -0.50 12.51
C GLY A 389 -32.65 -0.57 13.97
N LEU A 390 -32.09 0.30 14.85
CA LEU A 390 -32.35 0.27 16.29
C LEU A 390 -33.67 1.00 16.61
N THR A 391 -34.70 0.24 16.91
CA THR A 391 -36.04 0.79 17.15
C THR A 391 -36.27 1.16 18.62
N SER A 392 -35.48 0.64 19.53
CA SER A 392 -35.56 0.92 20.96
C SER A 392 -34.22 0.71 21.64
N LEU A 393 -33.92 1.51 22.66
CA LEU A 393 -32.74 1.39 23.52
C LEU A 393 -33.16 1.62 24.97
N ASN A 394 -33.01 0.62 25.81
CA ASN A 394 -33.28 0.74 27.23
C ASN A 394 -32.06 1.36 27.93
N LEU A 395 -32.23 2.53 28.52
CA LEU A 395 -31.19 3.21 29.27
C LEU A 395 -31.19 2.72 30.73
N PRO A 396 -30.06 2.19 31.23
CA PRO A 396 -29.94 1.85 32.65
C PRO A 396 -30.05 3.07 33.56
N ALA A 397 -30.54 2.85 34.78
CA ALA A 397 -30.73 3.93 35.75
C ALA A 397 -29.43 4.63 36.21
N GLY A 398 -28.26 3.98 35.99
CA GLY A 398 -26.94 4.49 36.35
C GLY A 398 -26.34 5.52 35.38
N ILE A 399 -27.00 5.82 34.26
CA ILE A 399 -26.47 6.76 33.28
C ILE A 399 -26.47 8.19 33.85
N THR A 400 -25.30 8.80 33.87
CA THR A 400 -25.08 10.18 34.33
C THR A 400 -24.75 11.14 33.21
N GLU A 401 -24.28 10.62 32.05
CA GLU A 401 -23.87 11.43 30.92
C GLU A 401 -24.34 10.82 29.60
N ILE A 402 -25.00 11.63 28.75
CA ILE A 402 -25.35 11.30 27.37
C ILE A 402 -24.85 12.42 26.48
N GLY A 403 -23.94 12.06 25.55
CA GLY A 403 -23.37 12.98 24.59
C GLY A 403 -24.39 13.51 23.59
N TRP A 404 -24.09 14.65 22.99
CA TRP A 404 -24.93 15.26 21.96
C TRP A 404 -25.11 14.33 20.75
N LYS A 405 -26.35 14.13 20.30
CA LYS A 405 -26.72 13.21 19.22
C LYS A 405 -26.31 11.74 19.45
N ALA A 406 -26.18 11.31 20.71
CA ALA A 406 -25.86 9.93 21.05
C ALA A 406 -26.89 8.91 20.58
#